data_c7f9d4bc664653477a7e53124c8adf08
#
_entry.id   c7f9d4bc664653477a7e53124c8adf08
#
_cell.length_a   1.000
_cell.length_b   1.000
_cell.length_c   1.000
_cell.angle_alpha   90.00
_cell.angle_beta   90.00
_cell.angle_gamma   90.00
#
_symmetry.space_group_name_H-M   'P 1'
#
loop_
_entity.id
_entity.type
_entity.pdbx_description
1 polymer ?
#
loop_
_entity_poly.entity_id
_entity_poly.type
_entity_poly.pdbx_seq_one_letter_code
_entity_poly.pdbx_strand_id
1 'polypeptide(L)'
;MPRLERDGEVFILHLAADEENRFHPDWLTALEAALDEVDTVTGPRALITAGSGKFWSNGLDTEWLSAHSAQHGAYLDRVNALLARTLASPTITVAALNGHTFAAGAMWALAHDLRVMRADRGFFCLPEVDIDLSFQDGTSELIRSRLTPAVTHEAMTTGRRYGGKQALTAGIVDAIDSADQLPATAVNLARPLASKAKPNRAQSRKPCTNRHSLRCAHRRPDEPNRPAPPTRKQSRPVCRNDAPEGFGRLYGGGHVGVPRGGQRSVEEPGG
;
A
#
# COMPACT_ATOMS: atom_id res chain seq x y z
N MET A 1 8.39 -18.04 13.13
CA MET A 1 8.59 -18.19 11.66
C MET A 1 7.25 -18.28 10.97
N PRO A 2 7.06 -17.71 9.77
CA PRO A 2 5.84 -17.84 9.00
C PRO A 2 5.40 -19.29 8.82
N ARG A 3 4.11 -19.55 8.90
CA ARG A 3 3.53 -20.89 8.75
C ARG A 3 2.37 -20.82 7.76
N LEU A 4 2.41 -21.66 6.74
CA LEU A 4 1.35 -21.78 5.76
C LEU A 4 0.35 -22.86 6.20
N GLU A 5 -0.94 -22.55 6.10
CA GLU A 5 -2.07 -23.44 6.33
C GLU A 5 -2.94 -23.42 5.09
N ARG A 6 -3.61 -24.54 4.78
CA ARG A 6 -4.49 -24.63 3.61
C ARG A 6 -5.88 -25.12 4.00
N ASP A 7 -6.89 -24.36 3.55
CA ASP A 7 -8.30 -24.70 3.66
C ASP A 7 -8.97 -24.66 2.27
N GLY A 8 -8.95 -25.80 1.60
CA GLY A 8 -9.43 -25.92 0.21
C GLY A 8 -8.61 -25.09 -0.77
N GLU A 9 -9.25 -24.10 -1.40
CA GLU A 9 -8.59 -23.12 -2.27
C GLU A 9 -7.99 -21.92 -1.54
N VAL A 10 -8.19 -21.79 -0.23
CA VAL A 10 -7.67 -20.69 0.58
C VAL A 10 -6.41 -21.12 1.32
N PHE A 11 -5.34 -20.37 1.12
CA PHE A 11 -4.09 -20.48 1.88
C PHE A 11 -4.07 -19.39 2.93
N ILE A 12 -3.68 -19.71 4.16
CA ILE A 12 -3.53 -18.76 5.26
C ILE A 12 -2.07 -18.78 5.69
N LEU A 13 -1.39 -17.66 5.46
CA LEU A 13 -0.02 -17.44 5.86
C LEU A 13 0.00 -16.69 7.18
N HIS A 14 0.29 -17.41 8.25
CA HIS A 14 0.46 -16.86 9.59
C HIS A 14 1.84 -16.21 9.72
N LEU A 15 1.86 -14.91 10.03
CA LEU A 15 3.08 -14.10 10.11
C LEU A 15 3.77 -14.20 11.48
N ALA A 16 3.77 -15.34 12.10
CA ALA A 16 4.33 -15.54 13.43
C ALA A 16 5.87 -15.48 13.42
N ALA A 17 6.45 -14.30 13.51
CA ALA A 17 7.90 -14.11 13.63
C ALA A 17 8.29 -13.79 15.07
N ASP A 18 8.04 -12.59 15.47
CA ASP A 18 8.20 -11.98 16.77
C ASP A 18 6.93 -11.17 17.09
N GLU A 19 6.99 -10.34 18.13
CA GLU A 19 5.85 -9.49 18.49
C GLU A 19 5.51 -8.43 17.43
N GLU A 20 6.46 -8.07 16.54
CA GLU A 20 6.35 -6.97 15.61
C GLU A 20 6.30 -7.39 14.13
N ASN A 21 6.56 -8.65 13.80
CA ASN A 21 6.62 -9.15 12.42
C ASN A 21 7.46 -8.24 11.50
N ARG A 22 8.68 -7.90 11.96
CA ARG A 22 9.65 -7.14 11.17
C ARG A 22 10.22 -7.97 10.05
N PHE A 23 10.63 -7.33 8.98
CA PHE A 23 11.20 -7.98 7.80
C PHE A 23 12.66 -8.42 8.00
N HIS A 24 12.93 -9.17 9.08
CA HIS A 24 14.24 -9.79 9.28
C HIS A 24 14.60 -10.70 8.08
N PRO A 25 15.87 -10.75 7.62
CA PRO A 25 16.24 -11.58 6.46
C PRO A 25 15.84 -13.05 6.54
N ASP A 26 15.93 -13.68 7.73
CA ASP A 26 15.51 -15.08 7.91
C ASP A 26 14.00 -15.23 7.80
N TRP A 27 13.26 -14.25 8.34
CA TRP A 27 11.81 -14.22 8.22
C TRP A 27 11.38 -14.02 6.76
N LEU A 28 12.07 -13.15 6.01
CA LEU A 28 11.84 -12.97 4.58
C LEU A 28 12.10 -14.27 3.81
N THR A 29 13.15 -15.04 4.17
CA THR A 29 13.45 -16.34 3.54
C THR A 29 12.31 -17.34 3.74
N ALA A 30 11.80 -17.45 4.97
CA ALA A 30 10.68 -18.34 5.28
C ALA A 30 9.36 -17.88 4.61
N LEU A 31 9.14 -16.56 4.53
CA LEU A 31 8.00 -15.97 3.83
C LEU A 31 8.04 -16.26 2.32
N GLU A 32 9.19 -16.07 1.69
CA GLU A 32 9.40 -16.34 0.28
C GLU A 32 9.16 -17.81 -0.05
N ALA A 33 9.67 -18.73 0.78
CA ALA A 33 9.44 -20.16 0.62
C ALA A 33 7.93 -20.53 0.71
N ALA A 34 7.20 -19.91 1.65
CA ALA A 34 5.75 -20.12 1.74
C ALA A 34 5.00 -19.57 0.52
N LEU A 35 5.43 -18.42 -0.02
CA LEU A 35 4.87 -17.88 -1.26
C LEU A 35 5.20 -18.76 -2.48
N ASP A 36 6.41 -19.35 -2.53
CA ASP A 36 6.79 -20.30 -3.58
C ASP A 36 5.87 -21.53 -3.56
N GLU A 37 5.55 -22.07 -2.39
CA GLU A 37 4.60 -23.17 -2.25
C GLU A 37 3.21 -22.82 -2.82
N VAL A 38 2.67 -21.64 -2.50
CA VAL A 38 1.39 -21.18 -3.06
C VAL A 38 1.45 -21.05 -4.58
N ASP A 39 2.56 -20.56 -5.13
CA ASP A 39 2.73 -20.35 -6.57
C ASP A 39 2.82 -21.66 -7.37
N THR A 40 3.21 -22.79 -6.74
CA THR A 40 3.21 -24.12 -7.39
C THR A 40 1.79 -24.65 -7.65
N VAL A 41 0.81 -24.18 -6.91
CA VAL A 41 -0.57 -24.67 -7.01
C VAL A 41 -1.25 -24.11 -8.25
N THR A 42 -1.87 -24.99 -9.03
CA THR A 42 -2.68 -24.65 -10.19
C THR A 42 -4.16 -24.61 -9.84
N GLY A 43 -4.94 -23.80 -10.58
CA GLY A 43 -6.39 -23.69 -10.38
C GLY A 43 -6.80 -22.56 -9.42
N PRO A 44 -8.04 -22.60 -8.91
CA PRO A 44 -8.58 -21.61 -7.99
C PRO A 44 -7.77 -21.53 -6.70
N ARG A 45 -7.33 -20.32 -6.33
CA ARG A 45 -6.60 -20.11 -5.09
C ARG A 45 -6.64 -18.68 -4.60
N ALA A 46 -6.61 -18.52 -3.30
CA ALA A 46 -6.47 -17.25 -2.63
C ALA A 46 -5.47 -17.39 -1.47
N LEU A 47 -4.76 -16.31 -1.16
CA LEU A 47 -3.81 -16.23 -0.05
C LEU A 47 -4.24 -15.15 0.92
N ILE A 48 -4.37 -15.51 2.18
CA ILE A 48 -4.59 -14.58 3.29
C ILE A 48 -3.29 -14.48 4.08
N THR A 49 -2.80 -13.27 4.32
CA THR A 49 -1.71 -13.02 5.25
C THR A 49 -2.27 -12.52 6.57
N ALA A 50 -2.06 -13.26 7.65
CA ALA A 50 -2.64 -13.01 8.95
C ALA A 50 -1.56 -12.89 10.03
N GLY A 51 -1.54 -11.78 10.76
CA GLY A 51 -0.68 -11.60 11.90
C GLY A 51 -1.34 -12.09 13.22
N SER A 52 -0.56 -12.04 14.29
CA SER A 52 -1.03 -12.27 15.65
C SER A 52 -0.45 -11.21 16.60
N GLY A 53 -1.04 -11.05 17.78
CA GLY A 53 -0.53 -10.09 18.77
C GLY A 53 -0.79 -8.63 18.44
N LYS A 54 0.18 -7.77 18.72
CA LYS A 54 0.07 -6.31 18.65
C LYS A 54 0.23 -5.77 17.22
N PHE A 55 1.07 -6.40 16.40
CA PHE A 55 1.39 -5.94 15.05
C PHE A 55 0.96 -6.97 14.01
N TRP A 56 0.44 -6.49 12.89
CA TRP A 56 0.44 -7.25 11.66
C TRP A 56 1.84 -7.22 11.02
N SER A 57 2.46 -6.04 10.93
CA SER A 57 3.88 -5.86 10.63
C SER A 57 4.32 -4.44 10.96
N ASN A 58 5.51 -4.30 11.55
CA ASN A 58 6.18 -3.02 11.81
C ASN A 58 7.17 -2.63 10.69
N GLY A 59 7.22 -3.40 9.61
CA GLY A 59 8.03 -3.09 8.43
C GLY A 59 9.49 -3.51 8.56
N LEU A 60 10.42 -2.63 8.21
CA LEU A 60 11.84 -2.94 8.17
C LEU A 60 12.40 -3.29 9.55
N ASP A 61 13.33 -4.23 9.58
CA ASP A 61 14.17 -4.49 10.74
C ASP A 61 15.32 -3.48 10.77
N THR A 62 15.06 -2.34 11.39
CA THR A 62 16.02 -1.24 11.48
C THR A 62 17.22 -1.56 12.37
N GLU A 63 17.05 -2.45 13.35
CA GLU A 63 18.13 -2.91 14.22
C GLU A 63 19.10 -3.78 13.42
N TRP A 64 18.59 -4.74 12.67
CA TRP A 64 19.41 -5.53 11.77
C TRP A 64 20.13 -4.66 10.73
N LEU A 65 19.42 -3.70 10.11
CA LEU A 65 19.99 -2.77 9.14
C LEU A 65 21.16 -1.96 9.72
N SER A 66 21.01 -1.45 10.94
CA SER A 66 22.06 -0.68 11.61
C SER A 66 23.32 -1.50 11.84
N ALA A 67 23.17 -2.79 12.13
CA ALA A 67 24.30 -3.72 12.34
C ALA A 67 24.93 -4.20 11.00
N HIS A 68 24.26 -4.05 9.85
CA HIS A 68 24.67 -4.61 8.56
C HIS A 68 24.66 -3.56 7.43
N SER A 69 25.30 -2.40 7.65
CA SER A 69 25.28 -1.26 6.72
C SER A 69 25.71 -1.61 5.29
N ALA A 70 26.67 -2.54 5.13
CA ALA A 70 27.14 -3.01 3.82
C ALA A 70 26.07 -3.79 3.02
N GLN A 71 25.04 -4.31 3.68
CA GLN A 71 23.95 -5.08 3.06
C GLN A 71 22.68 -4.26 2.85
N HIS A 72 22.69 -2.97 3.18
CA HIS A 72 21.50 -2.09 3.15
C HIS A 72 20.78 -2.12 1.80
N GLY A 73 21.52 -1.91 0.70
CA GLY A 73 20.92 -1.91 -0.65
C GLY A 73 20.27 -3.24 -1.00
N ALA A 74 20.98 -4.35 -0.82
CA ALA A 74 20.47 -5.68 -1.12
C ALA A 74 19.24 -6.06 -0.28
N TYR A 75 19.21 -5.64 0.99
CA TYR A 75 18.07 -5.86 1.86
C TYR A 75 16.83 -5.07 1.40
N LEU A 76 16.98 -3.78 1.07
CA LEU A 76 15.88 -2.98 0.54
C LEU A 76 15.36 -3.50 -0.81
N ASP A 77 16.25 -3.96 -1.69
CA ASP A 77 15.88 -4.58 -2.97
C ASP A 77 15.05 -5.84 -2.73
N ARG A 78 15.39 -6.65 -1.73
CA ARG A 78 14.65 -7.85 -1.36
C ARG A 78 13.25 -7.50 -0.82
N VAL A 79 13.12 -6.49 0.03
CA VAL A 79 11.82 -6.01 0.52
C VAL A 79 10.98 -5.49 -0.65
N ASN A 80 11.56 -4.69 -1.55
CA ASN A 80 10.85 -4.21 -2.74
C ASN A 80 10.41 -5.37 -3.65
N ALA A 81 11.22 -6.42 -3.77
CA ALA A 81 10.86 -7.62 -4.53
C ALA A 81 9.64 -8.34 -3.92
N LEU A 82 9.54 -8.41 -2.58
CA LEU A 82 8.35 -8.93 -1.89
C LEU A 82 7.09 -8.10 -2.22
N LEU A 83 7.18 -6.77 -2.14
CA LEU A 83 6.07 -5.89 -2.50
C LEU A 83 5.63 -6.11 -3.95
N ALA A 84 6.59 -6.12 -4.88
CA ALA A 84 6.36 -6.32 -6.30
C ALA A 84 5.77 -7.72 -6.60
N ARG A 85 6.27 -8.77 -5.94
CA ARG A 85 5.74 -10.13 -6.04
C ARG A 85 4.29 -10.22 -5.61
N THR A 86 3.96 -9.65 -4.45
CA THR A 86 2.58 -9.61 -3.93
C THR A 86 1.66 -8.85 -4.88
N LEU A 87 2.09 -7.66 -5.33
CA LEU A 87 1.34 -6.83 -6.28
C LEU A 87 1.12 -7.53 -7.63
N ALA A 88 2.10 -8.30 -8.11
CA ALA A 88 2.04 -9.02 -9.38
C ALA A 88 1.53 -10.46 -9.24
N SER A 89 1.13 -10.91 -8.06
CA SER A 89 0.70 -12.29 -7.82
C SER A 89 -0.48 -12.68 -8.72
N PRO A 90 -0.46 -13.84 -9.36
CA PRO A 90 -1.61 -14.41 -10.03
C PRO A 90 -2.70 -14.89 -9.05
N THR A 91 -2.34 -15.10 -7.80
CA THR A 91 -3.23 -15.49 -6.70
C THR A 91 -4.00 -14.30 -6.15
N ILE A 92 -5.25 -14.49 -5.72
CA ILE A 92 -5.98 -13.47 -4.96
C ILE A 92 -5.31 -13.30 -3.60
N THR A 93 -5.02 -12.08 -3.19
CA THR A 93 -4.33 -11.80 -1.93
C THR A 93 -5.16 -10.91 -1.01
N VAL A 94 -5.29 -11.31 0.26
CA VAL A 94 -6.01 -10.56 1.30
C VAL A 94 -5.09 -10.37 2.50
N ALA A 95 -4.93 -9.13 2.96
CA ALA A 95 -4.24 -8.83 4.20
C ALA A 95 -5.26 -8.74 5.36
N ALA A 96 -5.13 -9.61 6.36
CA ALA A 96 -5.93 -9.60 7.58
C ALA A 96 -5.18 -8.87 8.70
N LEU A 97 -5.42 -7.56 8.80
CA LEU A 97 -4.69 -6.62 9.66
C LEU A 97 -5.21 -6.69 11.10
N ASN A 98 -4.64 -7.59 11.88
CA ASN A 98 -5.03 -7.84 13.29
C ASN A 98 -4.52 -6.76 14.26
N GLY A 99 -3.60 -5.90 13.85
CA GLY A 99 -2.94 -4.94 14.72
C GLY A 99 -2.25 -3.82 13.94
N HIS A 100 -1.23 -3.22 14.55
CA HIS A 100 -0.45 -2.16 13.89
C HIS A 100 0.17 -2.62 12.59
N THR A 101 0.07 -1.78 11.57
CA THR A 101 0.54 -2.01 10.21
C THR A 101 1.29 -0.75 9.77
N PHE A 102 2.62 -0.76 9.92
CA PHE A 102 3.44 0.44 9.82
C PHE A 102 4.51 0.35 8.74
N ALA A 103 4.88 1.50 8.19
CA ALA A 103 6.00 1.68 7.26
C ALA A 103 5.98 0.65 6.10
N ALA A 104 7.07 -0.07 5.85
CA ALA A 104 7.12 -1.11 4.82
C ALA A 104 6.04 -2.20 5.01
N GLY A 105 5.59 -2.47 6.24
CA GLY A 105 4.44 -3.34 6.52
C GLY A 105 3.13 -2.77 5.96
N ALA A 106 2.91 -1.46 6.11
CA ALA A 106 1.76 -0.78 5.52
C ALA A 106 1.82 -0.78 3.98
N MET A 107 3.01 -0.59 3.40
CA MET A 107 3.21 -0.69 1.95
C MET A 107 2.94 -2.12 1.45
N TRP A 108 3.37 -3.14 2.21
CA TRP A 108 3.07 -4.52 1.85
C TRP A 108 1.57 -4.83 1.94
N ALA A 109 0.87 -4.32 2.96
CA ALA A 109 -0.59 -4.42 3.02
C ALA A 109 -1.27 -3.80 1.78
N LEU A 110 -0.80 -2.64 1.30
CA LEU A 110 -1.28 -2.01 0.07
C LEU A 110 -0.97 -2.83 -1.19
N ALA A 111 0.06 -3.67 -1.20
CA ALA A 111 0.36 -4.55 -2.32
C ALA A 111 -0.65 -5.69 -2.48
N HIS A 112 -1.39 -6.06 -1.45
CA HIS A 112 -2.47 -7.05 -1.51
C HIS A 112 -3.67 -6.53 -2.32
N ASP A 113 -4.52 -7.43 -2.81
CA ASP A 113 -5.77 -7.05 -3.48
C ASP A 113 -6.74 -6.38 -2.54
N LEU A 114 -7.02 -7.05 -1.43
CA LEU A 114 -7.97 -6.64 -0.42
C LEU A 114 -7.30 -6.58 0.95
N ARG A 115 -7.86 -5.78 1.84
CA ARG A 115 -7.45 -5.62 3.22
C ARG A 115 -8.66 -5.61 4.11
N VAL A 116 -8.64 -6.42 5.14
CA VAL A 116 -9.60 -6.35 6.24
C VAL A 116 -8.84 -5.99 7.51
N MET A 117 -9.36 -5.07 8.30
CA MET A 117 -8.68 -4.57 9.48
C MET A 117 -9.53 -4.74 10.73
N ARG A 118 -8.87 -4.98 11.84
CA ARG A 118 -9.50 -5.01 13.14
C ARG A 118 -10.10 -3.64 13.50
N ALA A 119 -11.37 -3.63 13.95
CA ALA A 119 -12.12 -2.39 14.15
C ALA A 119 -11.73 -1.63 15.43
N ASP A 120 -11.31 -2.35 16.47
CA ASP A 120 -11.14 -1.85 17.84
C ASP A 120 -9.69 -1.55 18.21
N ARG A 121 -8.70 -2.06 17.45
CA ARG A 121 -7.28 -1.95 17.81
C ARG A 121 -6.39 -1.93 16.58
N GLY A 122 -5.25 -1.25 16.72
CA GLY A 122 -4.24 -1.13 15.67
C GLY A 122 -4.46 0.10 14.81
N PHE A 123 -3.41 0.47 14.09
CA PHE A 123 -3.39 1.59 13.16
C PHE A 123 -2.69 1.19 11.88
N PHE A 124 -3.21 1.66 10.75
CA PHE A 124 -2.45 1.76 9.52
C PHE A 124 -1.72 3.11 9.51
N CYS A 125 -0.42 3.12 9.18
CA CYS A 125 0.38 4.34 9.18
C CYS A 125 1.58 4.23 8.24
N LEU A 126 1.89 5.33 7.57
CA LEU A 126 3.12 5.56 6.81
C LEU A 126 3.96 6.61 7.56
N PRO A 127 4.77 6.21 8.54
CA PRO A 127 5.44 7.13 9.48
C PRO A 127 6.74 7.70 8.95
N GLU A 128 7.07 7.54 7.66
CA GLU A 128 8.35 7.90 7.06
C GLU A 128 8.72 9.37 7.32
N VAL A 129 7.74 10.28 7.30
CA VAL A 129 7.95 11.71 7.62
C VAL A 129 8.38 11.94 9.07
N ASP A 130 7.91 11.09 10.00
CA ASP A 130 8.24 11.22 11.44
C ASP A 130 9.65 10.69 11.75
N ILE A 131 10.22 9.88 10.88
CA ILE A 131 11.53 9.23 11.04
C ILE A 131 12.54 9.69 9.99
N ASP A 132 12.25 10.80 9.30
CA ASP A 132 13.10 11.44 8.29
C ASP A 132 13.55 10.49 7.17
N LEU A 133 12.67 9.61 6.73
CA LEU A 133 12.88 8.71 5.61
C LEU A 133 12.07 9.14 4.39
N SER A 134 12.70 9.08 3.22
CA SER A 134 12.04 9.32 1.94
C SER A 134 11.44 8.05 1.38
N PHE A 135 10.26 8.16 0.76
CA PHE A 135 9.70 7.07 -0.02
C PHE A 135 10.49 6.87 -1.32
N GLN A 136 10.78 5.62 -1.66
CA GLN A 136 11.34 5.29 -2.97
C GLN A 136 10.27 5.44 -4.06
N ASP A 137 10.68 5.66 -5.32
CA ASP A 137 9.77 5.86 -6.44
C ASP A 137 8.75 4.72 -6.58
N GLY A 138 9.19 3.46 -6.46
CA GLY A 138 8.31 2.29 -6.58
C GLY A 138 7.27 2.21 -5.48
N THR A 139 7.63 2.52 -4.23
CA THR A 139 6.69 2.54 -3.10
C THR A 139 5.74 3.73 -3.18
N SER A 140 6.23 4.89 -3.63
CA SER A 140 5.38 6.06 -3.89
C SER A 140 4.30 5.76 -4.94
N GLU A 141 4.66 5.09 -6.03
CA GLU A 141 3.72 4.68 -7.06
C GLU A 141 2.73 3.63 -6.55
N LEU A 142 3.17 2.66 -5.75
CA LEU A 142 2.28 1.69 -5.11
C LEU A 142 1.23 2.41 -4.27
N ILE A 143 1.64 3.31 -3.37
CA ILE A 143 0.75 4.06 -2.48
C ILE A 143 -0.26 4.88 -3.30
N ARG A 144 0.21 5.64 -4.30
CA ARG A 144 -0.63 6.46 -5.19
C ARG A 144 -1.62 5.62 -6.00
N SER A 145 -1.25 4.41 -6.37
CA SER A 145 -2.13 3.52 -7.14
C SER A 145 -3.24 2.87 -6.31
N ARG A 146 -3.10 2.90 -4.98
CA ARG A 146 -4.00 2.22 -4.04
C ARG A 146 -4.89 3.15 -3.23
N LEU A 147 -4.45 4.38 -3.03
CA LEU A 147 -5.14 5.38 -2.22
C LEU A 147 -5.64 6.52 -3.10
N THR A 148 -6.68 7.21 -2.66
CA THR A 148 -7.11 8.44 -3.32
C THR A 148 -6.05 9.53 -3.19
N PRO A 149 -5.96 10.50 -4.11
CA PRO A 149 -4.95 11.57 -4.02
C PRO A 149 -4.94 12.31 -2.68
N ALA A 150 -6.11 12.57 -2.09
CA ALA A 150 -6.23 13.23 -0.80
C ALA A 150 -5.66 12.39 0.34
N VAL A 151 -6.03 11.10 0.40
CA VAL A 151 -5.53 10.17 1.43
C VAL A 151 -4.03 9.90 1.24
N THR A 152 -3.57 9.76 -0.01
CA THR A 152 -2.14 9.64 -0.32
C THR A 152 -1.36 10.82 0.23
N HIS A 153 -1.81 12.05 -0.07
CA HIS A 153 -1.15 13.26 0.42
C HIS A 153 -1.11 13.28 1.95
N GLU A 154 -2.27 13.10 2.60
CA GLU A 154 -2.36 13.12 4.06
C GLU A 154 -1.47 12.05 4.70
N ALA A 155 -1.56 10.79 4.23
CA ALA A 155 -0.80 9.68 4.81
C ALA A 155 0.72 9.87 4.68
N MET A 156 1.19 10.30 3.49
CA MET A 156 2.63 10.43 3.21
C MET A 156 3.26 11.68 3.83
N THR A 157 2.48 12.75 4.06
CA THR A 157 3.03 14.04 4.53
C THR A 157 2.83 14.29 6.02
N THR A 158 1.92 13.55 6.67
CA THR A 158 1.58 13.79 8.08
C THR A 158 1.86 12.60 8.99
N GLY A 159 2.21 11.42 8.44
CA GLY A 159 2.36 10.22 9.26
C GLY A 159 1.08 9.83 10.02
N ARG A 160 -0.10 10.24 9.52
CA ARG A 160 -1.37 10.00 10.20
C ARG A 160 -1.61 8.53 10.48
N ARG A 161 -2.05 8.23 11.70
CA ARG A 161 -2.45 6.90 12.14
C ARG A 161 -3.95 6.71 11.93
N TYR A 162 -4.34 5.79 11.03
CA TYR A 162 -5.73 5.47 10.73
C TYR A 162 -6.15 4.24 11.52
N GLY A 163 -7.06 4.38 12.49
CA GLY A 163 -7.74 3.25 13.13
C GLY A 163 -8.75 2.62 12.19
N GLY A 164 -9.26 1.41 12.51
CA GLY A 164 -10.07 0.61 11.60
C GLY A 164 -11.21 1.38 10.91
N LYS A 165 -12.06 2.10 11.68
CA LYS A 165 -13.16 2.90 11.12
C LYS A 165 -12.66 4.03 10.21
N GLN A 166 -11.56 4.68 10.56
CA GLN A 166 -10.97 5.76 9.75
C GLN A 166 -10.35 5.18 8.48
N ALA A 167 -9.66 4.05 8.56
CA ALA A 167 -9.07 3.35 7.43
C ALA A 167 -10.15 2.89 6.43
N LEU A 168 -11.30 2.42 6.90
CA LEU A 168 -12.44 2.05 6.05
C LEU A 168 -13.02 3.29 5.35
N THR A 169 -13.28 4.37 6.10
CA THR A 169 -13.81 5.62 5.52
C THR A 169 -12.85 6.23 4.50
N ALA A 170 -11.54 6.13 4.73
CA ALA A 170 -10.51 6.62 3.82
C ALA A 170 -10.28 5.69 2.61
N GLY A 171 -10.90 4.51 2.56
CA GLY A 171 -10.67 3.53 1.50
C GLY A 171 -9.28 2.86 1.55
N ILE A 172 -8.61 2.91 2.70
CA ILE A 172 -7.35 2.20 2.94
C ILE A 172 -7.60 0.70 3.06
N VAL A 173 -8.72 0.32 3.72
CA VAL A 173 -9.15 -1.07 3.87
C VAL A 173 -10.53 -1.27 3.29
N ASP A 174 -10.83 -2.51 2.89
CA ASP A 174 -12.07 -2.88 2.20
C ASP A 174 -13.17 -3.31 3.19
N ALA A 175 -12.77 -3.77 4.39
CA ALA A 175 -13.68 -4.16 5.47
C ALA A 175 -13.01 -3.99 6.83
N ILE A 176 -13.84 -3.94 7.89
CA ILE A 176 -13.41 -3.99 9.29
C ILE A 176 -14.25 -5.00 10.05
N ASP A 177 -13.65 -5.65 11.06
CA ASP A 177 -14.39 -6.55 11.94
C ASP A 177 -13.75 -6.60 13.33
N SER A 178 -14.42 -7.30 14.28
CA SER A 178 -13.84 -7.63 15.58
C SER A 178 -12.63 -8.57 15.43
N ALA A 179 -11.81 -8.65 16.46
CA ALA A 179 -10.65 -9.56 16.48
C ALA A 179 -11.03 -11.01 16.15
N ASP A 180 -12.13 -11.49 16.74
CA ASP A 180 -12.59 -12.88 16.63
C ASP A 180 -13.18 -13.19 15.25
N GLN A 181 -13.77 -12.19 14.59
CA GLN A 181 -14.38 -12.35 13.26
C GLN A 181 -13.42 -12.04 12.11
N LEU A 182 -12.31 -11.36 12.37
CA LEU A 182 -11.35 -10.95 11.36
C LEU A 182 -10.89 -12.10 10.44
N PRO A 183 -10.54 -13.31 10.97
CA PRO A 183 -10.14 -14.43 10.11
C PRO A 183 -11.28 -14.89 9.19
N ALA A 184 -12.49 -15.01 9.73
CA ALA A 184 -13.67 -15.43 8.97
C ALA A 184 -14.01 -14.41 7.87
N THR A 185 -13.95 -13.11 8.18
CA THR A 185 -14.18 -12.04 7.22
C THR A 185 -13.13 -12.04 6.11
N ALA A 186 -11.85 -12.30 6.42
CA ALA A 186 -10.80 -12.45 5.41
C ALA A 186 -11.07 -13.64 4.47
N VAL A 187 -11.50 -14.79 5.02
CA VAL A 187 -11.88 -15.97 4.22
C VAL A 187 -13.09 -15.68 3.34
N ASN A 188 -14.10 -15.00 3.89
CA ASN A 188 -15.31 -14.63 3.14
C ASN A 188 -15.04 -13.66 1.99
N LEU A 189 -14.02 -12.80 2.12
CA LEU A 189 -13.55 -11.95 1.02
C LEU A 189 -12.72 -12.73 0.00
N ALA A 190 -11.88 -13.66 0.43
CA ALA A 190 -10.92 -14.38 -0.40
C ALA A 190 -11.60 -15.48 -1.23
N ARG A 191 -12.40 -16.34 -0.60
CA ARG A 191 -12.96 -17.59 -1.18
C ARG A 191 -13.77 -17.36 -2.45
N PRO A 192 -14.72 -16.42 -2.54
CA PRO A 192 -15.49 -16.18 -3.76
C PRO A 192 -14.64 -15.73 -4.94
N LEU A 193 -13.47 -15.17 -4.66
CA LEU A 193 -12.55 -14.63 -5.67
C LEU A 193 -11.47 -15.63 -6.09
N ALA A 194 -11.31 -16.77 -5.41
CA ALA A 194 -10.25 -17.74 -5.67
C ALA A 194 -10.23 -18.20 -7.15
N SER A 195 -11.39 -18.35 -7.79
CA SER A 195 -11.52 -18.70 -9.22
C SER A 195 -10.98 -17.62 -10.17
N LYS A 196 -10.71 -16.41 -9.68
CA LYS A 196 -10.10 -15.31 -10.44
C LYS A 196 -8.57 -15.39 -10.47
N ALA A 197 -7.97 -16.33 -9.76
CA ALA A 197 -6.53 -16.59 -9.83
C ALA A 197 -6.16 -17.13 -11.22
N LYS A 198 -5.44 -16.31 -12.02
CA LYS A 198 -5.05 -16.64 -13.40
C LYS A 198 -3.68 -16.03 -13.72
N PRO A 199 -2.86 -16.68 -14.56
CA PRO A 199 -1.52 -16.18 -14.90
C PRO A 199 -1.50 -14.74 -15.47
N ASN A 200 -2.51 -14.35 -16.23
CA ASN A 200 -2.60 -13.02 -16.86
C ASN A 200 -3.12 -11.93 -15.89
N ARG A 201 -3.56 -12.30 -14.69
CA ARG A 201 -4.08 -11.35 -13.70
C ARG A 201 -3.04 -10.30 -13.27
N ALA A 202 -1.79 -10.71 -13.16
CA ALA A 202 -0.68 -9.80 -12.87
C ALA A 202 -0.57 -8.63 -13.87
N GLN A 203 -0.98 -8.83 -15.12
CA GLN A 203 -0.94 -7.80 -16.16
C GLN A 203 -2.03 -6.76 -15.97
N SER A 204 -3.19 -7.14 -15.45
CA SER A 204 -4.32 -6.24 -15.19
C SER A 204 -4.10 -5.30 -14.01
N ARG A 205 -3.12 -5.61 -13.14
CA ARG A 205 -2.79 -4.83 -11.93
C ARG A 205 -1.68 -3.82 -12.13
N LYS A 206 -0.96 -3.89 -13.24
CA LYS A 206 0.10 -2.92 -13.50
C LYS A 206 -0.56 -1.55 -13.63
N PRO A 207 -0.27 -0.59 -12.74
CA PRO A 207 -0.64 0.77 -13.00
C PRO A 207 -0.12 1.15 -14.38
N CYS A 208 -0.84 2.00 -15.12
CA CYS A 208 -0.41 2.57 -16.41
C CYS A 208 0.82 3.47 -16.23
N THR A 209 1.84 3.00 -15.55
CA THR A 209 3.09 3.69 -15.35
C THR A 209 4.10 3.19 -16.35
N ASN A 210 4.70 4.15 -17.01
CA ASN A 210 5.81 4.02 -17.95
C ASN A 210 6.76 2.89 -17.51
N ARG A 211 7.02 1.90 -18.37
CA ARG A 211 7.87 0.72 -18.15
C ARG A 211 9.28 1.01 -17.61
N HIS A 212 9.63 2.27 -17.39
CA HIS A 212 10.94 2.72 -16.91
C HIS A 212 11.12 2.64 -15.39
N SER A 213 10.09 2.90 -14.58
CA SER A 213 10.24 3.00 -13.12
C SER A 213 10.43 1.66 -12.40
N LEU A 214 9.88 0.55 -12.94
CA LEU A 214 10.07 -0.79 -12.34
C LEU A 214 11.35 -1.50 -12.82
N ARG A 215 12.02 -1.01 -13.87
CA ARG A 215 13.29 -1.57 -14.34
C ARG A 215 14.51 -1.04 -13.59
N CYS A 216 14.40 0.03 -12.83
CA CYS A 216 15.50 0.53 -12.00
C CYS A 216 15.85 -0.38 -10.82
N ALA A 217 14.93 -1.27 -10.39
CA ALA A 217 15.19 -2.24 -9.33
C ALA A 217 16.07 -3.44 -9.75
N HIS A 218 16.43 -3.57 -11.02
CA HIS A 218 17.22 -4.70 -11.54
C HIS A 218 18.51 -4.29 -12.27
N ARG A 219 19.05 -3.09 -12.04
CA ARG A 219 20.41 -2.80 -12.49
C ARG A 219 21.40 -3.42 -11.52
N ARG A 220 22.08 -4.47 -11.97
CA ARG A 220 23.29 -4.95 -11.31
C ARG A 220 24.35 -3.85 -11.32
N PRO A 221 25.10 -3.66 -10.22
CA PRO A 221 26.11 -2.60 -10.10
C PRO A 221 27.25 -2.69 -11.13
N ASP A 222 27.39 -3.77 -11.85
CA ASP A 222 28.57 -4.07 -12.69
C ASP A 222 28.32 -4.01 -14.20
N GLU A 223 27.21 -3.47 -14.69
CA GLU A 223 27.06 -3.28 -16.13
C GLU A 223 27.73 -1.97 -16.59
N PRO A 224 28.77 -2.04 -17.48
CA PRO A 224 29.41 -0.84 -17.98
C PRO A 224 28.43 0.00 -18.80
N ASN A 225 28.51 1.31 -18.59
CA ASN A 225 27.70 2.36 -19.18
C ASN A 225 27.66 2.21 -20.72
N ARG A 226 26.65 1.52 -21.29
CA ARG A 226 26.39 1.53 -22.72
C ARG A 226 25.77 2.86 -23.09
N PRO A 227 26.31 3.57 -24.10
CA PRO A 227 25.69 4.81 -24.57
C PRO A 227 24.28 4.54 -25.07
N ALA A 228 23.36 5.43 -24.71
CA ALA A 228 21.97 5.37 -25.13
C ALA A 228 21.88 5.33 -26.67
N PRO A 229 21.02 4.49 -27.26
CA PRO A 229 20.78 4.51 -28.70
C PRO A 229 20.21 5.86 -29.11
N PRO A 230 20.54 6.37 -30.33
CA PRO A 230 20.08 7.69 -30.78
C PRO A 230 18.55 7.76 -30.76
N THR A 231 18.04 8.82 -30.14
CA THR A 231 16.61 9.10 -30.04
C THR A 231 16.02 9.31 -31.44
N ARG A 232 15.24 8.32 -31.90
CA ARG A 232 14.35 8.47 -33.02
C ARG A 232 13.33 9.55 -32.65
N LYS A 233 13.35 10.70 -33.40
CA LYS A 233 12.35 11.75 -33.24
C LYS A 233 10.97 11.16 -33.47
N GLN A 234 10.28 10.88 -32.37
CA GLN A 234 8.85 10.59 -32.40
C GLN A 234 8.13 11.93 -32.41
N SER A 235 7.44 12.20 -33.52
CA SER A 235 6.46 13.27 -33.64
C SER A 235 5.44 13.12 -32.51
N ARG A 236 5.32 14.15 -31.69
CA ARG A 236 4.28 14.27 -30.67
C ARG A 236 2.91 14.22 -31.35
N PRO A 237 1.96 13.39 -30.88
CA PRO A 237 0.57 13.59 -31.25
C PRO A 237 0.10 14.89 -30.60
N VAL A 238 -0.27 15.85 -31.43
CA VAL A 238 -0.96 17.08 -31.00
C VAL A 238 -2.35 16.65 -30.55
N CYS A 239 -2.63 16.73 -29.25
CA CYS A 239 -4.01 16.72 -28.78
C CYS A 239 -4.69 18.00 -29.29
N ARG A 240 -5.51 17.88 -30.32
CA ARG A 240 -6.46 18.92 -30.70
C ARG A 240 -7.54 18.95 -29.62
N ASN A 241 -7.57 20.02 -28.85
CA ASN A 241 -8.73 20.42 -28.06
C ASN A 241 -9.76 21.00 -29.02
N ASP A 242 -10.64 20.19 -29.55
CA ASP A 242 -11.89 20.69 -30.13
C ASP A 242 -12.89 20.88 -29.00
N ALA A 243 -12.92 22.09 -28.44
CA ALA A 243 -14.01 22.55 -27.58
C ALA A 243 -15.14 23.00 -28.51
N PRO A 244 -16.40 22.55 -28.29
CA PRO A 244 -17.54 23.13 -28.99
C PRO A 244 -17.77 24.56 -28.52
N GLU A 245 -17.75 25.51 -29.42
CA GLU A 245 -18.26 26.85 -29.23
C GLU A 245 -19.76 26.81 -28.93
N GLY A 246 -20.16 27.50 -27.87
CA GLY A 246 -21.56 27.85 -27.69
C GLY A 246 -22.10 27.65 -26.27
N PHE A 247 -21.77 28.57 -25.36
CA PHE A 247 -22.72 29.02 -24.34
C PHE A 247 -22.34 30.44 -23.90
N GLY A 248 -23.01 31.40 -24.52
CA GLY A 248 -22.90 32.80 -24.18
C GLY A 248 -23.71 33.16 -22.95
N ARG A 249 -23.16 34.09 -22.19
CA ARG A 249 -23.79 35.09 -21.31
C ARG A 249 -24.95 34.63 -20.44
N LEU A 250 -24.70 34.71 -19.15
CA LEU A 250 -25.59 35.29 -18.16
C LEU A 250 -24.90 35.27 -16.80
N TYR A 251 -24.40 36.42 -16.36
CA TYR A 251 -24.44 36.85 -14.98
C TYR A 251 -23.88 38.28 -14.90
N GLY A 252 -24.82 39.22 -14.86
CA GLY A 252 -24.58 40.60 -14.63
C GLY A 252 -24.18 40.90 -13.18
N GLY A 253 -23.48 42.00 -13.01
CA GLY A 253 -22.91 42.48 -11.77
C GLY A 253 -23.92 42.78 -10.65
N GLY A 254 -23.44 42.68 -9.43
CA GLY A 254 -24.07 43.15 -8.22
C GLY A 254 -23.01 43.41 -7.17
N HIS A 255 -22.52 44.65 -7.13
CA HIS A 255 -21.85 45.19 -5.96
C HIS A 255 -22.85 45.28 -4.80
N VAL A 256 -22.55 44.68 -3.65
CA VAL A 256 -23.17 45.03 -2.37
C VAL A 256 -22.09 45.11 -1.30
N GLY A 257 -22.10 46.24 -0.63
CA GLY A 257 -21.12 46.78 0.29
C GLY A 257 -21.03 46.08 1.64
N VAL A 258 -19.88 46.27 2.24
CA VAL A 258 -19.54 45.95 3.64
C VAL A 258 -20.11 46.99 4.58
N PRO A 259 -20.74 46.63 5.70
CA PRO A 259 -20.81 47.47 6.86
C PRO A 259 -19.79 47.08 7.92
N ARG A 260 -18.95 48.04 8.29
CA ARG A 260 -18.19 48.08 9.54
C ARG A 260 -19.12 48.40 10.71
N GLY A 261 -18.84 47.79 11.86
CA GLY A 261 -19.14 48.43 13.12
C GLY A 261 -19.74 47.51 14.19
N GLY A 262 -19.10 47.44 15.36
CA GLY A 262 -19.75 47.08 16.60
C GLY A 262 -18.90 46.28 17.58
N GLN A 263 -17.95 46.93 18.26
CA GLN A 263 -17.45 46.50 19.57
C GLN A 263 -18.58 46.45 20.58
N ARG A 264 -18.73 45.38 21.32
CA ARG A 264 -19.30 45.43 22.69
C ARG A 264 -18.56 44.40 23.55
N SER A 265 -17.88 44.94 24.51
CA SER A 265 -17.47 44.33 25.79
C SER A 265 -18.72 44.06 26.64
N VAL A 266 -18.73 42.96 27.39
CA VAL A 266 -19.45 42.80 28.69
C VAL A 266 -19.03 41.43 29.26
N GLU A 267 -18.27 41.47 30.38
CA GLU A 267 -18.54 41.06 31.76
C GLU A 267 -18.72 39.55 32.02
N GLU A 268 -17.77 39.05 32.83
CA GLU A 268 -17.98 37.88 33.71
C GLU A 268 -19.04 38.19 34.77
N PRO A 269 -19.68 37.15 35.29
CA PRO A 269 -19.64 36.99 36.73
C PRO A 269 -19.31 35.53 37.15
N GLY A 270 -18.53 35.46 38.21
CA GLY A 270 -18.19 34.32 39.01
C GLY A 270 -19.37 33.75 39.82
N GLY A 271 -19.12 32.54 40.27
CA GLY A 271 -19.95 31.74 41.12
C GLY A 271 -19.32 30.33 41.20
#